data_7a847d65d5d2e8dbf61f022784c4ada9
#
_entry.id   7a847d65d5d2e8dbf61f022784c4ada9
#
_cell.length_a   1.000
_cell.length_b   1.000
_cell.length_c   1.000
_cell.angle_alpha   90.00
_cell.angle_beta   90.00
_cell.angle_gamma   90.00
#
_symmetry.space_group_name_H-M   'P 1'
#
loop_
_entity.id
_entity.type
_entity.pdbx_description
1 polymer ?
#
loop_
_entity_poly.entity_id
_entity_poly.type
_entity_poly.pdbx_seq_one_letter_code
_entity_poly.pdbx_strand_id
1 'polypeptide(L)'
;EINGQKILEGEKVVMFYSSGNRDERIFANPHQFNATREIAPAQIGFGAGGPHFCLGANLARREVSVMFGEIARRMPTLRAEGEPAYLQSSFINGIKRLQCSW
;
A
#
# COMPACT_ATOMS: atom_id res chain seq x y z
N GLU A 1 24.88 -5.15 -7.72
CA GLU A 1 24.63 -3.86 -8.38
C GLU A 1 23.14 -3.70 -8.65
N ILE A 2 22.60 -2.53 -8.36
CA ILE A 2 21.19 -2.19 -8.63
C ILE A 2 21.16 -0.87 -9.41
N ASN A 3 20.65 -0.90 -10.61
CA ASN A 3 20.51 0.27 -11.49
C ASN A 3 21.82 1.08 -11.63
N GLY A 4 22.94 0.39 -11.83
CA GLY A 4 24.28 0.99 -11.94
C GLY A 4 24.94 1.35 -10.60
N GLN A 5 24.22 1.29 -9.49
CA GLN A 5 24.77 1.52 -8.16
C GLN A 5 25.37 0.22 -7.60
N LYS A 6 26.67 0.22 -7.35
CA LYS A 6 27.39 -0.90 -6.72
C LYS A 6 27.05 -0.93 -5.22
N ILE A 7 26.69 -2.11 -4.73
CA ILE A 7 26.46 -2.37 -3.31
C ILE A 7 27.59 -3.26 -2.83
N LEU A 8 28.27 -2.85 -1.76
CA LEU A 8 29.37 -3.60 -1.17
C LEU A 8 28.86 -4.59 -0.12
N GLU A 9 29.70 -5.59 0.17
CA GLU A 9 29.44 -6.52 1.26
C GLU A 9 29.30 -5.78 2.59
N GLY A 10 28.26 -6.11 3.36
CA GLY A 10 27.94 -5.49 4.65
C GLY A 10 27.10 -4.22 4.58
N GLU A 11 26.88 -3.65 3.39
CA GLU A 11 25.97 -2.51 3.24
C GLU A 11 24.50 -2.93 3.45
N LYS A 12 23.75 -2.03 4.09
CA LYS A 12 22.30 -2.23 4.30
C LYS A 12 21.52 -1.68 3.13
N VAL A 13 20.60 -2.49 2.62
CA VAL A 13 19.65 -2.10 1.57
C VAL A 13 18.26 -2.02 2.16
N VAL A 14 17.59 -0.90 1.96
CA VAL A 14 16.22 -0.67 2.46
C VAL A 14 15.29 -0.43 1.28
N MET A 15 14.18 -1.15 1.24
CA MET A 15 13.16 -1.01 0.21
C MET A 15 11.93 -0.28 0.76
N PHE A 16 11.60 0.86 0.16
CA PHE A 16 10.40 1.61 0.50
C PHE A 16 9.26 1.27 -0.47
N TYR A 17 8.43 0.29 -0.13
CA TYR A 17 7.31 -0.16 -0.97
C TYR A 17 6.32 0.96 -1.32
N SER A 18 6.07 1.87 -0.37
CA SER A 18 5.19 3.02 -0.62
C SER A 18 5.75 3.97 -1.67
N SER A 19 7.08 4.14 -1.73
CA SER A 19 7.76 4.90 -2.78
C SER A 19 7.67 4.17 -4.12
N GLY A 20 7.93 2.86 -4.15
CA GLY A 20 7.83 2.06 -5.37
C GLY A 20 6.44 2.10 -5.99
N ASN A 21 5.38 2.05 -5.17
CA ASN A 21 3.99 2.17 -5.62
C ASN A 21 3.59 3.60 -6.05
N ARG A 22 4.51 4.57 -5.91
CA ARG A 22 4.33 5.96 -6.34
C ARG A 22 5.39 6.41 -7.35
N ASP A 23 6.06 5.49 -7.98
CA ASP A 23 7.02 5.79 -9.03
C ASP A 23 6.30 6.34 -10.27
N GLU A 24 6.51 7.61 -10.58
CA GLU A 24 5.87 8.30 -11.72
C GLU A 24 6.30 7.75 -13.08
N ARG A 25 7.42 7.03 -13.14
CA ARG A 25 7.87 6.34 -14.36
C ARG A 25 7.01 5.11 -14.66
N ILE A 26 6.31 4.61 -13.66
CA ILE A 26 5.52 3.38 -13.72
C ILE A 26 4.03 3.68 -13.61
N PHE A 27 3.64 4.57 -12.71
CA PHE A 27 2.24 4.85 -12.41
C PHE A 27 1.86 6.28 -12.79
N ALA A 28 0.91 6.44 -13.69
CA ALA A 28 0.34 7.76 -14.00
C ALA A 28 -0.41 8.31 -12.79
N ASN A 29 -0.15 9.57 -12.42
CA ASN A 29 -0.77 10.24 -11.27
C ASN A 29 -0.71 9.42 -9.97
N PRO A 30 0.48 9.01 -9.49
CA PRO A 30 0.63 8.02 -8.44
C PRO A 30 0.13 8.50 -7.07
N HIS A 31 -0.02 9.80 -6.86
CA HIS A 31 -0.54 10.40 -5.63
C HIS A 31 -2.07 10.53 -5.62
N GLN A 32 -2.72 10.27 -6.76
CA GLN A 32 -4.17 10.30 -6.85
C GLN A 32 -4.76 8.92 -6.52
N PHE A 33 -5.68 8.86 -5.57
CA PHE A 33 -6.49 7.66 -5.37
C PHE A 33 -7.45 7.50 -6.55
N ASN A 34 -7.33 6.39 -7.27
CA ASN A 34 -8.18 6.05 -8.40
C ASN A 34 -8.56 4.57 -8.35
N ALA A 35 -9.79 4.30 -7.95
CA ALA A 35 -10.31 2.92 -7.86
C ALA A 35 -10.53 2.25 -9.22
N THR A 36 -10.53 3.02 -10.31
CA THR A 36 -10.69 2.53 -11.69
C THR A 36 -9.36 2.43 -12.44
N ARG A 37 -8.24 2.61 -11.75
CA ARG A 37 -6.91 2.47 -12.34
C ARG A 37 -6.73 1.07 -12.92
N GLU A 38 -6.10 0.99 -14.08
CA GLU A 38 -5.68 -0.29 -14.64
C GLU A 38 -4.78 -1.07 -13.67
N ILE A 39 -4.98 -2.38 -13.63
CA ILE A 39 -4.22 -3.28 -12.72
C ILE A 39 -2.77 -3.48 -13.19
N ALA A 40 -2.49 -3.21 -14.45
CA ALA A 40 -1.15 -3.30 -15.01
C ALA A 40 -0.53 -1.90 -15.21
N PRO A 41 0.66 -1.63 -14.69
CA PRO A 41 1.48 -2.52 -13.84
C PRO A 41 0.91 -2.73 -12.43
N ALA A 42 1.11 -3.92 -11.88
CA ALA A 42 0.60 -4.26 -10.56
C ALA A 42 1.37 -3.54 -9.45
N GLN A 43 0.66 -3.13 -8.40
CA GLN A 43 1.27 -2.61 -7.18
C GLN A 43 2.13 -3.70 -6.51
N ILE A 44 3.18 -3.28 -5.80
CA ILE A 44 4.18 -4.18 -5.21
C ILE A 44 4.01 -4.40 -3.70
N GLY A 45 2.89 -3.99 -3.11
CA GLY A 45 2.64 -4.14 -1.67
C GLY A 45 2.65 -5.59 -1.16
N PHE A 46 2.38 -6.56 -2.05
CA PHE A 46 2.50 -7.99 -1.76
C PHE A 46 3.80 -8.62 -2.25
N GLY A 47 4.74 -7.83 -2.72
CA GLY A 47 5.97 -8.25 -3.38
C GLY A 47 5.83 -8.28 -4.90
N ALA A 48 6.97 -8.42 -5.58
CA ALA A 48 7.06 -8.39 -7.06
C ALA A 48 7.10 -9.79 -7.69
N GLY A 49 6.63 -10.81 -6.99
CA GLY A 49 6.68 -12.20 -7.43
C GLY A 49 7.79 -13.01 -6.76
N GLY A 50 8.01 -14.24 -7.26
CA GLY A 50 8.99 -15.17 -6.70
C GLY A 50 8.51 -15.89 -5.42
N PRO A 51 9.37 -16.71 -4.78
CA PRO A 51 8.98 -17.58 -3.66
C PRO A 51 8.58 -16.80 -2.39
N HIS A 52 8.94 -15.54 -2.28
CA HIS A 52 8.58 -14.65 -1.17
C HIS A 52 7.37 -13.75 -1.47
N PHE A 53 6.66 -13.95 -2.58
CA PHE A 53 5.37 -13.30 -2.77
C PHE A 53 4.45 -13.58 -1.58
N CYS A 54 3.74 -12.56 -1.11
CA CYS A 54 2.95 -12.66 0.12
C CYS A 54 1.97 -13.85 0.08
N LEU A 55 2.15 -14.80 0.98
CA LEU A 55 1.29 -15.98 1.11
C LEU A 55 -0.17 -15.59 1.40
N GLY A 56 -0.37 -14.52 2.18
CA GLY A 56 -1.68 -14.00 2.55
C GLY A 56 -2.34 -13.09 1.52
N ALA A 57 -1.75 -12.86 0.36
CA ALA A 57 -2.25 -11.86 -0.61
C ALA A 57 -3.70 -12.12 -1.05
N ASN A 58 -4.09 -13.37 -1.25
CA ASN A 58 -5.46 -13.72 -1.65
C ASN A 58 -6.45 -13.51 -0.50
N LEU A 59 -6.07 -13.89 0.71
CA LEU A 59 -6.87 -13.66 1.91
C LEU A 59 -7.06 -12.15 2.15
N ALA A 60 -5.98 -11.38 2.12
CA ALA A 60 -6.04 -9.93 2.30
C ALA A 60 -6.95 -9.26 1.26
N ARG A 61 -6.85 -9.64 -0.02
CA ARG A 61 -7.75 -9.12 -1.07
C ARG A 61 -9.21 -9.47 -0.78
N ARG A 62 -9.46 -10.69 -0.32
CA ARG A 62 -10.82 -11.12 0.03
C ARG A 62 -11.39 -10.34 1.20
N GLU A 63 -10.61 -10.19 2.27
CA GLU A 63 -10.99 -9.42 3.45
C GLU A 63 -11.29 -7.97 3.11
N VAL A 64 -10.39 -7.32 2.37
CA VAL A 64 -10.58 -5.94 1.91
C VAL A 64 -11.85 -5.80 1.06
N SER A 65 -12.06 -6.70 0.10
CA SER A 65 -13.25 -6.65 -0.77
C SER A 65 -14.56 -6.80 0.01
N VAL A 66 -14.61 -7.75 0.95
CA VAL A 66 -15.80 -7.97 1.80
C VAL A 66 -16.02 -6.78 2.72
N MET A 67 -14.95 -6.30 3.38
CA MET A 67 -15.05 -5.17 4.32
C MET A 67 -15.55 -3.90 3.62
N PHE A 68 -14.94 -3.52 2.51
CA PHE A 68 -15.38 -2.32 1.77
C PHE A 68 -16.77 -2.47 1.17
N GLY A 69 -17.15 -3.67 0.72
CA GLY A 69 -18.51 -3.95 0.27
C GLY A 69 -19.55 -3.76 1.38
N GLU A 70 -19.26 -4.25 2.59
CA GLU A 70 -20.14 -4.08 3.74
C GLU A 70 -20.18 -2.62 4.24
N ILE A 71 -19.05 -1.92 4.25
CA ILE A 71 -19.00 -0.50 4.59
C ILE A 71 -19.85 0.32 3.62
N ALA A 72 -19.67 0.12 2.32
CA ALA A 72 -20.43 0.85 1.30
C ALA A 72 -21.95 0.58 1.42
N ARG A 73 -22.35 -0.64 1.79
CA ARG A 73 -23.74 -1.03 1.94
C ARG A 73 -24.37 -0.51 3.24
N ARG A 74 -23.64 -0.59 4.37
CA ARG A 74 -24.16 -0.28 5.70
C ARG A 74 -23.93 1.15 6.16
N MET A 75 -22.84 1.75 5.69
CA MET A 75 -22.38 3.06 6.11
C MET A 75 -22.01 3.95 4.90
N PRO A 76 -22.99 4.19 3.99
CA PRO A 76 -22.69 4.91 2.73
C PRO A 76 -22.24 6.35 2.94
N THR A 77 -22.47 6.90 4.13
CA THR A 77 -22.06 8.27 4.50
C THR A 77 -20.76 8.31 5.30
N LEU A 78 -20.12 7.15 5.53
CA LEU A 78 -18.87 7.09 6.28
C LEU A 78 -17.80 7.99 5.66
N ARG A 79 -17.22 8.85 6.48
CA ARG A 79 -16.13 9.75 6.09
C ARG A 79 -15.11 9.87 7.20
N ALA A 80 -13.86 10.11 6.82
CA ALA A 80 -12.79 10.41 7.77
C ALA A 80 -12.92 11.86 8.23
N GLU A 81 -12.68 12.11 9.52
CA GLU A 81 -12.70 13.44 10.14
C GLU A 81 -11.27 13.81 10.57
N GLY A 82 -10.72 14.83 9.91
CA GLY A 82 -9.39 15.33 10.21
C GLY A 82 -8.25 14.41 9.76
N GLU A 83 -7.07 14.68 10.29
CA GLU A 83 -5.85 13.97 9.92
C GLU A 83 -5.67 12.68 10.73
N PRO A 84 -5.16 11.61 10.11
CA PRO A 84 -4.86 10.37 10.81
C PRO A 84 -3.65 10.54 11.74
N ALA A 85 -3.73 9.96 12.93
CA ALA A 85 -2.57 9.81 13.80
C ALA A 85 -1.80 8.53 13.43
N TYR A 86 -0.54 8.69 13.06
CA TYR A 86 0.32 7.57 12.66
C TYR A 86 1.07 6.96 13.83
N LEU A 87 1.48 5.70 13.66
CA LEU A 87 2.44 5.05 14.53
C LEU A 87 3.82 5.69 14.33
N GLN A 88 4.50 5.97 15.44
CA GLN A 88 5.91 6.35 15.41
C GLN A 88 6.75 5.06 15.39
N SER A 89 7.02 4.54 14.23
CA SER A 89 7.77 3.29 14.06
C SER A 89 8.59 3.35 12.76
N SER A 90 9.83 2.90 12.82
CA SER A 90 10.68 2.69 11.64
C SER A 90 10.38 1.39 10.90
N PHE A 91 9.60 0.48 11.50
CA PHE A 91 9.30 -0.83 10.95
C PHE A 91 7.88 -0.95 10.40
N ILE A 92 6.90 -0.37 11.09
CA ILE A 92 5.49 -0.44 10.68
C ILE A 92 5.00 0.96 10.34
N ASN A 93 4.61 1.17 9.10
CA ASN A 93 3.88 2.37 8.68
C ASN A 93 2.37 2.11 8.80
N GLY A 94 1.78 2.53 9.88
CA GLY A 94 0.37 2.26 10.19
C GLY A 94 -0.36 3.46 10.80
N ILE A 95 -1.68 3.48 10.61
CA ILE A 95 -2.57 4.45 11.25
C ILE A 95 -2.92 3.91 12.64
N LYS A 96 -2.63 4.71 13.66
CA LYS A 96 -2.98 4.43 15.06
C LYS A 96 -4.41 4.82 15.39
N ARG A 97 -4.88 5.92 14.82
CA ARG A 97 -6.23 6.45 15.04
C ARG A 97 -6.67 7.29 13.85
N LEU A 98 -7.91 7.11 13.44
CA LEU A 98 -8.61 7.92 12.47
C LEU A 98 -10.04 8.12 12.97
N GLN A 99 -10.42 9.36 13.21
CA GLN A 99 -11.80 9.68 13.57
C GLN A 99 -12.70 9.57 12.33
N CYS A 100 -13.89 9.06 12.51
CA CYS A 100 -14.86 8.90 11.43
C CYS A 100 -16.25 9.32 11.89
N SER A 101 -17.06 9.81 10.95
CA SER A 101 -18.51 10.02 11.09
C SER A 101 -19.26 9.22 10.03
N TRP A 102 -20.54 8.90 10.29
CA TRP A 102 -21.43 8.15 9.38
C TRP A 102 -22.89 8.52 9.59
#